data_c82203e5ee10e117fee56b385de17a71
#
_entry.id   c82203e5ee10e117fee56b385de17a71
#
_cell.length_a   1.000
_cell.length_b   1.000
_cell.length_c   1.000
_cell.angle_alpha   90.00
_cell.angle_beta   90.00
_cell.angle_gamma   90.00
#
_symmetry.space_group_name_H-M   'P 1'
#
loop_
_entity.id
_entity.type
_entity.pdbx_description
1 polymer ?
#
loop_
_entity_poly.entity_id
_entity_poly.type
_entity_poly.pdbx_seq_one_letter_code
_entity_poly.pdbx_strand_id
1 'polypeptide(L)'
;MPRDHRLEQLMAEDLAGLEGMTTTKMFGAFAWIWHGHLLCGARTDGMLFRLGKGNDAWALALRGVVPMLSGDRVMHGWVRLTGEMIGDDALRLRLIAAAKAFVATLPPK
;
A
#
# COMPACT_ATOMS: atom_id res chain seq x y z
N MET A 1 -5.86 16.07 8.52
CA MET A 1 -6.79 15.16 7.85
C MET A 1 -7.08 13.96 8.72
N PRO A 2 -8.33 13.65 8.92
CA PRO A 2 -8.66 12.42 9.64
C PRO A 2 -8.23 11.20 8.83
N ARG A 3 -7.79 10.19 9.55
CA ARG A 3 -7.48 8.90 8.97
C ARG A 3 -8.68 7.98 9.14
N ASP A 4 -8.78 6.96 8.32
CA ASP A 4 -9.80 5.93 8.51
C ASP A 4 -9.19 4.78 9.30
N HIS A 5 -9.53 4.69 10.57
CA HIS A 5 -8.97 3.68 11.47
C HIS A 5 -9.38 2.26 11.08
N ARG A 6 -10.50 2.09 10.36
CA ARG A 6 -10.90 0.76 9.88
C ARG A 6 -9.94 0.26 8.82
N LEU A 7 -9.52 1.14 7.90
CA LEU A 7 -8.53 0.76 6.89
C LEU A 7 -7.20 0.45 7.52
N GLU A 8 -6.79 1.23 8.52
CA GLU A 8 -5.56 0.97 9.26
C GLU A 8 -5.61 -0.39 9.95
N GLN A 9 -6.74 -0.73 10.56
CA GLN A 9 -6.89 -2.01 11.23
C GLN A 9 -6.84 -3.18 10.26
N LEU A 10 -7.52 -3.09 9.12
CA LEU A 10 -7.47 -4.14 8.10
C LEU A 10 -6.05 -4.38 7.62
N MET A 11 -5.33 -3.30 7.34
CA MET A 11 -3.95 -3.39 6.88
C MET A 11 -3.06 -4.01 7.96
N ALA A 12 -3.24 -3.61 9.22
CA ALA A 12 -2.46 -4.14 10.33
C ALA A 12 -2.69 -5.65 10.48
N GLU A 13 -3.93 -6.10 10.32
CA GLU A 13 -4.25 -7.53 10.39
C GLU A 13 -3.61 -8.29 9.23
N ASP A 14 -3.67 -7.73 8.02
CA ASP A 14 -3.06 -8.35 6.84
C ASP A 14 -1.55 -8.48 6.97
N LEU A 15 -0.92 -7.56 7.70
CA LEU A 15 0.54 -7.54 7.88
C LEU A 15 0.99 -8.20 9.18
N ALA A 16 0.06 -8.69 9.97
CA ALA A 16 0.40 -9.35 11.24
C ALA A 16 1.32 -10.55 10.98
N GLY A 17 2.35 -10.67 11.80
CA GLY A 17 3.32 -11.76 11.65
C GLY A 17 4.51 -11.43 10.76
N LEU A 18 4.49 -10.31 10.06
CA LEU A 18 5.62 -9.88 9.25
C LEU A 18 6.65 -9.20 10.15
N GLU A 19 7.83 -9.80 10.28
CA GLU A 19 8.88 -9.27 11.15
C GLU A 19 9.60 -8.10 10.48
N GLY A 20 10.16 -7.21 11.31
CA GLY A 20 10.93 -6.06 10.82
C GLY A 20 10.08 -4.90 10.37
N MET A 21 8.77 -4.94 10.66
CA MET A 21 7.84 -3.89 10.27
C MET A 21 7.78 -2.79 11.32
N THR A 22 7.86 -1.54 10.87
CA THR A 22 7.63 -0.37 11.72
C THR A 22 6.53 0.48 11.10
N THR A 23 5.99 1.41 11.86
CA THR A 23 4.90 2.27 11.39
C THR A 23 5.23 3.72 11.61
N THR A 24 4.65 4.59 10.79
CA THR A 24 4.79 6.03 10.95
C THR A 24 3.61 6.73 10.29
N LYS A 25 3.43 7.99 10.63
CA LYS A 25 2.44 8.85 9.96
C LYS A 25 3.15 9.72 8.95
N MET A 26 2.68 9.72 7.70
CA MET A 26 3.25 10.58 6.68
C MET A 26 2.24 10.84 5.57
N PHE A 27 2.29 12.03 4.99
CA PHE A 27 1.43 12.40 3.84
C PHE A 27 -0.06 12.16 4.08
N GLY A 28 -0.52 12.35 5.33
CA GLY A 28 -1.91 12.09 5.68
C GLY A 28 -2.27 10.62 5.76
N ALA A 29 -1.29 9.73 5.73
CA ALA A 29 -1.48 8.29 5.78
C ALA A 29 -0.84 7.72 7.03
N PHE A 30 -1.33 6.55 7.45
CA PHE A 30 -0.63 5.69 8.39
C PHE A 30 0.14 4.67 7.55
N ALA A 31 1.45 4.65 7.70
CA ALA A 31 2.32 3.91 6.77
C ALA A 31 3.08 2.81 7.49
N TRP A 32 3.32 1.71 6.75
CA TRP A 32 4.13 0.58 7.21
C TRP A 32 5.45 0.58 6.47
N ILE A 33 6.54 0.51 7.23
CA ILE A 33 7.91 0.52 6.74
C ILE A 33 8.54 -0.84 7.03
N TRP A 34 9.09 -1.46 6.00
CA TRP A 34 9.69 -2.79 6.10
C TRP A 34 11.14 -2.71 5.66
N HIS A 35 12.05 -3.12 6.55
CA HIS A 35 13.49 -3.04 6.31
C HIS A 35 13.95 -1.63 5.93
N GLY A 36 13.31 -0.61 6.50
CA GLY A 36 13.62 0.79 6.24
C GLY A 36 12.97 1.37 5.00
N HIS A 37 12.21 0.57 4.24
CA HIS A 37 11.53 1.01 3.03
C HIS A 37 10.03 1.11 3.23
N LEU A 38 9.42 2.16 2.69
CA LEU A 38 7.98 2.31 2.72
C LEU A 38 7.34 1.20 1.88
N LEU A 39 6.43 0.44 2.49
CA LEU A 39 5.80 -0.70 1.87
C LEU A 39 4.38 -0.39 1.40
N CYS A 40 3.56 0.11 2.30
CA CYS A 40 2.15 0.39 2.05
C CYS A 40 1.63 1.38 3.09
N GLY A 41 0.39 1.81 2.92
CA GLY A 41 -0.22 2.75 3.84
C GLY A 41 -1.73 2.77 3.71
N ALA A 42 -2.37 3.39 4.69
CA ALA A 42 -3.82 3.57 4.71
C ALA A 42 -4.16 5.04 4.91
N ARG A 43 -5.03 5.57 4.05
CA ARG A 43 -5.57 6.93 4.14
C ARG A 43 -7.09 6.86 4.20
N THR A 44 -7.74 8.02 4.36
CA THR A 44 -9.20 8.09 4.34
C THR A 44 -9.79 7.68 2.99
N ASP A 45 -9.04 7.87 1.91
CA ASP A 45 -9.52 7.67 0.55
C ASP A 45 -9.00 6.38 -0.07
N GLY A 46 -8.37 5.51 0.70
CA GLY A 46 -7.94 4.22 0.20
C GLY A 46 -6.66 3.72 0.82
N MET A 47 -6.22 2.58 0.31
CA MET A 47 -4.98 1.93 0.73
C MET A 47 -3.92 2.10 -0.36
N LEU A 48 -2.67 2.28 0.05
CA LEU A 48 -1.56 2.54 -0.85
C LEU A 48 -0.60 1.36 -0.82
N PHE A 49 -0.12 0.95 -2.00
CA PHE A 49 0.80 -0.19 -2.13
C PHE A 49 1.94 0.16 -3.07
N ARG A 50 3.16 -0.13 -2.63
CA ARG A 50 4.36 0.11 -3.42
C ARG A 50 4.71 -1.14 -4.21
N LEU A 51 4.38 -1.15 -5.49
CA LEU A 51 4.59 -2.32 -6.35
C LEU A 51 5.90 -2.27 -7.12
N GLY A 52 6.49 -1.09 -7.21
CA GLY A 52 7.71 -0.89 -7.97
C GLY A 52 7.46 -0.35 -9.36
N LYS A 53 8.30 0.57 -9.79
CA LYS A 53 8.17 1.19 -11.10
C LYS A 53 8.28 0.12 -12.18
N GLY A 54 7.29 0.10 -13.07
CA GLY A 54 7.20 -0.90 -14.13
C GLY A 54 6.48 -2.19 -13.74
N ASN A 55 6.07 -2.33 -12.45
CA ASN A 55 5.43 -3.54 -11.95
C ASN A 55 3.96 -3.33 -11.57
N ASP A 56 3.36 -2.22 -11.96
CA ASP A 56 2.02 -1.84 -11.51
C ASP A 56 0.94 -2.00 -12.59
N ALA A 57 1.31 -2.30 -13.82
CA ALA A 57 0.34 -2.36 -14.93
C ALA A 57 -0.77 -3.39 -14.69
N TRP A 58 -0.42 -4.57 -14.18
CA TRP A 58 -1.40 -5.62 -13.92
C TRP A 58 -2.42 -5.19 -12.86
N ALA A 59 -1.94 -4.45 -11.84
CA ALA A 59 -2.79 -3.98 -10.76
C ALA A 59 -3.72 -2.86 -11.24
N LEU A 60 -3.19 -1.95 -12.06
CA LEU A 60 -3.98 -0.83 -12.57
C LEU A 60 -5.10 -1.30 -13.51
N ALA A 61 -5.00 -2.52 -14.03
CA ALA A 61 -6.07 -3.10 -14.84
C ALA A 61 -7.22 -3.67 -13.99
N LEU A 62 -7.04 -3.75 -12.68
CA LEU A 62 -8.06 -4.32 -11.79
C LEU A 62 -9.05 -3.25 -11.33
N ARG A 63 -10.31 -3.69 -11.15
CA ARG A 63 -11.35 -2.82 -10.61
C ARG A 63 -10.97 -2.33 -9.21
N GLY A 64 -11.14 -1.03 -8.98
CA GLY A 64 -10.88 -0.43 -7.68
C GLY A 64 -9.43 -0.03 -7.46
N VAL A 65 -8.54 -0.32 -8.39
CA VAL A 65 -7.13 0.04 -8.31
C VAL A 65 -6.86 1.20 -9.25
N VAL A 66 -6.33 2.29 -8.71
CA VAL A 66 -6.05 3.51 -9.48
C VAL A 66 -4.61 3.96 -9.21
N PRO A 67 -4.05 4.81 -10.08
CA PRO A 67 -2.72 5.34 -9.83
C PRO A 67 -2.72 6.19 -8.55
N MET A 68 -1.61 6.12 -7.81
CA MET A 68 -1.39 7.03 -6.69
C MET A 68 -0.89 8.37 -7.22
N LEU A 69 -1.46 9.45 -6.69
CA LEU A 69 -1.07 10.80 -7.09
C LEU A 69 -0.46 11.55 -5.91
N SER A 70 0.52 12.38 -6.21
CA SER A 70 1.04 13.39 -5.29
C SER A 70 0.73 14.75 -5.94
N GLY A 71 -0.34 15.40 -5.46
CA GLY A 71 -0.91 16.53 -6.18
C GLY A 71 -1.50 16.03 -7.49
N ASP A 72 -1.07 16.59 -8.60
CA ASP A 72 -1.48 16.15 -9.94
C ASP A 72 -0.41 15.27 -10.63
N ARG A 73 0.58 14.82 -9.86
CA ARG A 73 1.70 14.05 -10.36
C ARG A 73 1.48 12.57 -10.08
N VAL A 74 1.60 11.72 -11.11
CA VAL A 74 1.50 10.27 -10.95
C VAL A 74 2.77 9.74 -10.28
N MET A 75 2.58 8.95 -9.21
CA MET A 75 3.68 8.26 -8.55
C MET A 75 3.82 6.87 -9.14
N HIS A 76 4.70 6.74 -10.13
CA HIS A 76 4.89 5.46 -10.83
C HIS A 76 5.37 4.38 -9.88
N GLY A 77 4.76 3.20 -10.00
CA GLY A 77 5.07 2.06 -9.13
C GLY A 77 4.21 2.00 -7.88
N TRP A 78 3.40 3.03 -7.63
CA TRP A 78 2.45 3.06 -6.52
C TRP A 78 1.03 2.97 -7.04
N VAL A 79 0.17 2.22 -6.33
CA VAL A 79 -1.25 2.15 -6.64
C VAL A 79 -2.09 2.41 -5.41
N ARG A 80 -3.32 2.83 -5.63
CA ARG A 80 -4.30 3.08 -4.56
C ARG A 80 -5.50 2.17 -4.76
N LEU A 81 -5.85 1.42 -3.74
CA LEU A 81 -7.06 0.60 -3.71
C LEU A 81 -8.19 1.39 -3.08
N THR A 82 -9.31 1.53 -3.78
CA THR A 82 -10.41 2.40 -3.36
C THR A 82 -11.75 1.68 -3.39
N GLY A 83 -12.73 2.28 -2.70
CA GLY A 83 -14.13 1.86 -2.78
C GLY A 83 -14.40 0.48 -2.22
N GLU A 84 -15.34 -0.20 -2.86
CA GLU A 84 -15.79 -1.51 -2.39
C GLU A 84 -14.69 -2.56 -2.40
N MET A 85 -13.72 -2.41 -3.28
CA MET A 85 -12.66 -3.42 -3.41
C MET A 85 -11.71 -3.45 -2.20
N ILE A 86 -11.77 -2.44 -1.34
CA ILE A 86 -11.03 -2.47 -0.07
C ILE A 86 -11.47 -3.66 0.79
N GLY A 87 -12.75 -4.06 0.68
CA GLY A 87 -13.26 -5.22 1.40
C GLY A 87 -12.88 -6.57 0.81
N ASP A 88 -12.19 -6.59 -0.33
CA ASP A 88 -11.77 -7.84 -0.97
C ASP A 88 -10.45 -8.32 -0.35
N ASP A 89 -10.54 -9.28 0.57
CA ASP A 89 -9.36 -9.79 1.29
C ASP A 89 -8.33 -10.38 0.33
N ALA A 90 -8.77 -11.13 -0.66
CA ALA A 90 -7.85 -11.76 -1.62
C ALA A 90 -7.08 -10.72 -2.41
N LEU A 91 -7.75 -9.65 -2.83
CA LEU A 91 -7.10 -8.58 -3.57
C LEU A 91 -6.10 -7.83 -2.69
N ARG A 92 -6.48 -7.50 -1.45
CA ARG A 92 -5.54 -6.84 -0.53
C ARG A 92 -4.29 -7.68 -0.33
N LEU A 93 -4.46 -8.99 -0.08
CA LEU A 93 -3.31 -9.88 0.14
C LEU A 93 -2.45 -10.01 -1.11
N ARG A 94 -3.05 -10.00 -2.29
CA ARG A 94 -2.31 -10.03 -3.55
C ARG A 94 -1.46 -8.78 -3.73
N LEU A 95 -2.04 -7.61 -3.42
CA LEU A 95 -1.31 -6.33 -3.52
C LEU A 95 -0.18 -6.27 -2.49
N ILE A 96 -0.43 -6.73 -1.27
CA ILE A 96 0.60 -6.80 -0.23
C ILE A 96 1.73 -7.74 -0.65
N ALA A 97 1.41 -8.91 -1.20
CA ALA A 97 2.42 -9.86 -1.64
C ALA A 97 3.29 -9.25 -2.75
N ALA A 98 2.69 -8.53 -3.68
CA ALA A 98 3.45 -7.88 -4.75
C ALA A 98 4.34 -6.77 -4.19
N ALA A 99 3.84 -5.99 -3.23
CA ALA A 99 4.64 -4.94 -2.59
C ALA A 99 5.81 -5.54 -1.82
N LYS A 100 5.59 -6.61 -1.08
CA LYS A 100 6.66 -7.32 -0.36
C LYS A 100 7.72 -7.84 -1.32
N ALA A 101 7.29 -8.44 -2.42
CA ALA A 101 8.22 -8.96 -3.42
C ALA A 101 9.11 -7.86 -3.97
N PHE A 102 8.55 -6.69 -4.22
CA PHE A 102 9.35 -5.56 -4.72
C PHE A 102 10.30 -5.04 -3.64
N VAL A 103 9.80 -4.76 -2.44
CA VAL A 103 10.62 -4.18 -1.37
C VAL A 103 11.74 -5.15 -0.97
N ALA A 104 11.50 -6.46 -1.04
CA ALA A 104 12.52 -7.45 -0.74
C ALA A 104 13.71 -7.40 -1.70
N THR A 105 13.55 -6.80 -2.90
CA THR A 105 14.64 -6.63 -3.84
C THR A 105 15.53 -5.44 -3.50
N LEU A 106 15.08 -4.56 -2.60
CA LEU A 106 15.82 -3.36 -2.23
C LEU A 106 16.76 -3.66 -1.07
N PRO A 107 17.97 -3.07 -1.06
CA PRO A 107 18.86 -3.25 0.08
C PRO A 107 18.21 -2.69 1.34
N PRO A 108 18.32 -3.35 2.50
CA PRO A 108 17.80 -2.79 3.75
C PRO A 108 18.47 -1.46 4.09
N LYS A 109 17.69 -0.58 4.69
CA LYS A 109 18.22 0.69 5.16
C LYS A 109 18.64 0.62 6.60
#